data_0492c60fcfa201c6f96c5c4d99ac5bb0
#
_entry.id   0492c60fcfa201c6f96c5c4d99ac5bb0
#
_cell.length_a   1.000
_cell.length_b   1.000
_cell.length_c   1.000
_cell.angle_alpha   90.00
_cell.angle_beta   90.00
_cell.angle_gamma   90.00
#
_symmetry.space_group_name_H-M   'P 1'
#
loop_
_entity.id
_entity.type
_entity.pdbx_description
1 polymer ?
#
loop_
_entity_poly.entity_id
_entity_poly.type
_entity_poly.pdbx_seq_one_letter_code
_entity_poly.pdbx_strand_id
1 'polypeptide(L)'
;MSSLLLPSFSPLQYSARQILITVLVILYGIRLAGYLLLRILKTGKDQRFDGIRENPLKFLVFFLLQIVWVYVVSLTVLFINSPVSPQVDIAASDIVGAVVFVFGLTYEAIADQHKYMFRNNPKNRGKFIRSGLWALSRHPNYFGEICVWWGAFIISAIILRRARWVAVLSPLFITGLLILGSGMPTTERSSDRKYGK
;
A
#
# COMPACT_ATOMS: atom_id res chain seq x y z
N MET A 1 49.71 26.23 6.71
CA MET A 1 48.37 26.77 6.45
C MET A 1 47.54 25.61 5.86
N SER A 2 46.83 24.91 6.72
CA SER A 2 46.01 23.79 6.31
C SER A 2 44.66 24.34 5.81
N SER A 3 44.41 24.23 4.51
CA SER A 3 43.12 24.55 3.91
C SER A 3 42.09 23.53 4.41
N LEU A 4 41.20 23.98 5.29
CA LEU A 4 39.96 23.30 5.62
C LEU A 4 39.14 23.19 4.34
N LEU A 5 39.28 22.05 3.66
CA LEU A 5 38.38 21.68 2.57
C LEU A 5 36.99 21.43 3.19
N LEU A 6 36.11 22.42 3.07
CA LEU A 6 34.70 22.25 3.30
C LEU A 6 34.22 21.10 2.37
N PRO A 7 33.48 20.12 2.85
CA PRO A 7 32.92 19.11 1.98
C PRO A 7 32.10 19.83 0.91
N SER A 8 32.54 19.72 -0.35
CA SER A 8 31.75 20.17 -1.49
C SER A 8 30.41 19.43 -1.46
N PHE A 9 29.34 20.15 -1.15
CA PHE A 9 27.96 19.63 -1.34
C PHE A 9 27.79 19.40 -2.84
N SER A 10 28.06 18.18 -3.28
CA SER A 10 27.60 17.75 -4.60
C SER A 10 26.08 17.85 -4.61
N PRO A 11 25.47 18.40 -5.67
CA PRO A 11 24.02 18.43 -5.79
C PRO A 11 23.47 17.01 -5.61
N LEU A 12 22.41 16.86 -4.82
CA LEU A 12 21.74 15.58 -4.58
C LEU A 12 21.34 14.97 -5.94
N GLN A 13 22.18 14.07 -6.45
CA GLN A 13 21.84 13.32 -7.65
C GLN A 13 20.98 12.12 -7.24
N TYR A 14 19.70 12.22 -7.50
CA TYR A 14 18.77 11.08 -7.34
C TYR A 14 19.00 10.07 -8.45
N SER A 15 19.12 8.80 -8.10
CA SER A 15 19.15 7.73 -9.10
C SER A 15 17.80 7.57 -9.79
N ALA A 16 17.81 7.06 -11.01
CA ALA A 16 16.59 6.78 -11.75
C ALA A 16 15.64 5.83 -10.97
N ARG A 17 16.20 4.89 -10.20
CA ARG A 17 15.44 3.99 -9.31
C ARG A 17 14.73 4.73 -8.18
N GLN A 18 15.41 5.71 -7.55
CA GLN A 18 14.80 6.54 -6.50
C GLN A 18 13.63 7.36 -7.05
N ILE A 19 13.81 7.93 -8.24
CA ILE A 19 12.74 8.66 -8.92
C ILE A 19 11.59 7.71 -9.26
N LEU A 20 11.88 6.55 -9.85
CA LEU A 20 10.90 5.54 -10.22
C LEU A 20 10.02 5.14 -9.04
N ILE A 21 10.62 4.67 -7.94
CA ILE A 21 9.84 4.22 -6.78
C ILE A 21 9.05 5.37 -6.13
N THR A 22 9.64 6.56 -6.07
CA THR A 22 8.97 7.73 -5.49
C THR A 22 7.73 8.11 -6.30
N VAL A 23 7.83 8.15 -7.63
CA VAL A 23 6.69 8.44 -8.52
C VAL A 23 5.61 7.37 -8.36
N LEU A 24 5.98 6.09 -8.36
CA LEU A 24 5.03 4.99 -8.19
C LEU A 24 4.27 5.07 -6.86
N VAL A 25 4.97 5.35 -5.76
CA VAL A 25 4.35 5.46 -4.42
C VAL A 25 3.50 6.73 -4.29
N ILE A 26 3.89 7.84 -4.92
CA ILE A 26 3.06 9.04 -5.00
C ILE A 26 1.75 8.74 -5.75
N LEU A 27 1.81 8.07 -6.90
CA LEU A 27 0.62 7.67 -7.67
C LEU A 27 -0.30 6.76 -6.85
N TYR A 28 0.26 5.77 -6.15
CA TYR A 28 -0.47 4.91 -5.23
C TYR A 28 -1.15 5.75 -4.12
N GLY A 29 -0.42 6.66 -3.48
CA GLY A 29 -0.94 7.51 -2.41
C GLY A 29 -2.07 8.44 -2.87
N ILE A 30 -1.91 9.10 -4.03
CA ILE A 30 -2.94 9.97 -4.62
C ILE A 30 -4.21 9.16 -4.93
N ARG A 31 -4.05 7.98 -5.56
CA ARG A 31 -5.18 7.10 -5.87
C ARG A 31 -5.91 6.65 -4.61
N LEU A 32 -5.19 6.18 -3.59
CA LEU A 32 -5.77 5.71 -2.34
C LEU A 32 -6.48 6.84 -1.58
N ALA A 33 -5.81 7.99 -1.45
CA ALA A 33 -6.38 9.18 -0.78
C ALA A 33 -7.64 9.67 -1.51
N GLY A 34 -7.60 9.76 -2.84
CA GLY A 34 -8.74 10.15 -3.66
C GLY A 34 -9.94 9.20 -3.49
N TYR A 35 -9.70 7.90 -3.55
CA TYR A 35 -10.74 6.89 -3.33
C TYR A 35 -11.36 6.98 -1.92
N LEU A 36 -10.53 7.12 -0.89
CA LEU A 36 -11.02 7.25 0.49
C LEU A 36 -11.81 8.55 0.69
N LEU A 37 -11.33 9.66 0.12
CA LEU A 37 -12.02 10.95 0.18
C LEU A 37 -13.40 10.87 -0.46
N LEU A 38 -13.49 10.38 -1.70
CA LEU A 38 -14.77 10.21 -2.40
C LEU A 38 -15.74 9.32 -1.61
N ARG A 39 -15.23 8.25 -1.00
CA ARG A 39 -16.03 7.37 -0.16
C ARG A 39 -16.57 8.10 1.08
N ILE A 40 -15.75 8.89 1.78
CA ILE A 40 -16.15 9.62 2.99
C ILE A 40 -17.14 10.73 2.65
N LEU A 41 -16.89 11.50 1.59
CA LEU A 41 -17.81 12.55 1.13
C LEU A 41 -19.21 11.99 0.85
N LYS A 42 -19.29 10.75 0.36
CA LYS A 42 -20.59 10.12 0.07
C LYS A 42 -21.25 9.47 1.28
N THR A 43 -20.47 8.84 2.18
CA THR A 43 -21.01 8.14 3.37
C THR A 43 -21.21 9.05 4.56
N GLY A 44 -20.66 10.26 4.53
CA GLY A 44 -20.75 11.27 5.60
C GLY A 44 -19.87 10.97 6.81
N LYS A 45 -19.45 9.72 7.02
CA LYS A 45 -18.57 9.33 8.15
C LYS A 45 -17.71 8.11 7.80
N ASP A 46 -16.58 8.00 8.48
CA ASP A 46 -15.75 6.80 8.44
C ASP A 46 -16.11 5.88 9.62
N GLN A 47 -16.79 4.78 9.29
CA GLN A 47 -17.25 3.79 10.28
C GLN A 47 -16.10 3.07 11.02
N ARG A 48 -14.85 3.16 10.52
CA ARG A 48 -13.70 2.56 11.20
C ARG A 48 -13.42 3.19 12.56
N PHE A 49 -13.88 4.41 12.77
CA PHE A 49 -13.71 5.14 14.03
C PHE A 49 -14.90 5.01 14.98
N ASP A 50 -15.95 4.30 14.60
CA ASP A 50 -17.12 4.11 15.48
C ASP A 50 -16.67 3.27 16.70
N GLY A 51 -16.92 3.79 17.92
CA GLY A 51 -16.49 3.19 19.20
C GLY A 51 -15.02 3.37 19.57
N ILE A 52 -14.21 4.01 18.69
CA ILE A 52 -12.80 4.33 18.96
C ILE A 52 -12.69 5.80 19.39
N ARG A 53 -13.45 6.71 18.75
CA ARG A 53 -13.40 8.16 19.01
C ARG A 53 -13.77 8.55 20.44
N GLU A 54 -14.62 7.77 21.08
CA GLU A 54 -15.13 8.04 22.42
C GLU A 54 -14.11 7.73 23.53
N ASN A 55 -13.06 6.95 23.20
CA ASN A 55 -12.04 6.56 24.17
C ASN A 55 -10.66 7.04 23.70
N PRO A 56 -10.06 8.06 24.35
CA PRO A 56 -8.76 8.62 23.93
C PRO A 56 -7.64 7.60 23.87
N LEU A 57 -7.63 6.61 24.77
CA LEU A 57 -6.60 5.58 24.79
C LEU A 57 -6.73 4.63 23.60
N LYS A 58 -7.94 4.18 23.26
CA LYS A 58 -8.19 3.37 22.07
C LYS A 58 -7.80 4.12 20.79
N PHE A 59 -8.12 5.42 20.76
CA PHE A 59 -7.78 6.29 19.64
C PHE A 59 -6.26 6.43 19.48
N LEU A 60 -5.54 6.66 20.56
CA LEU A 60 -4.08 6.73 20.58
C LEU A 60 -3.46 5.40 20.09
N VAL A 61 -3.88 4.27 20.66
CA VAL A 61 -3.36 2.94 20.27
C VAL A 61 -3.62 2.67 18.81
N PHE A 62 -4.80 3.02 18.27
CA PHE A 62 -5.10 2.87 16.84
C PHE A 62 -4.10 3.63 15.96
N PHE A 63 -3.79 4.88 16.28
CA PHE A 63 -2.84 5.68 15.50
C PHE A 63 -1.39 5.22 15.67
N LEU A 64 -0.99 4.77 16.87
CA LEU A 64 0.33 4.17 17.07
C LEU A 64 0.52 2.91 16.22
N LEU A 65 -0.47 2.03 16.18
CA LEU A 65 -0.45 0.85 15.31
C LEU A 65 -0.41 1.24 13.82
N GLN A 66 -1.09 2.31 13.44
CA GLN A 66 -1.05 2.82 12.07
C GLN A 66 0.33 3.39 11.70
N ILE A 67 1.00 4.09 12.63
CA ILE A 67 2.38 4.55 12.43
C ILE A 67 3.32 3.36 12.20
N VAL A 68 3.24 2.34 13.06
CA VAL A 68 4.05 1.12 12.90
C VAL A 68 3.76 0.45 11.56
N TRP A 69 2.50 0.33 11.18
CA TRP A 69 2.10 -0.23 9.88
C TRP A 69 2.74 0.54 8.73
N VAL A 70 2.52 1.86 8.67
CA VAL A 70 3.06 2.69 7.58
C VAL A 70 4.58 2.58 7.53
N TYR A 71 5.25 2.61 8.68
CA TYR A 71 6.70 2.47 8.75
C TYR A 71 7.19 1.14 8.19
N VAL A 72 6.61 0.01 8.62
CA VAL A 72 7.01 -1.33 8.16
C VAL A 72 6.76 -1.50 6.66
N VAL A 73 5.60 -1.07 6.17
CA VAL A 73 5.25 -1.17 4.75
C VAL A 73 6.17 -0.30 3.89
N SER A 74 6.61 0.84 4.42
CA SER A 74 7.50 1.77 3.71
C SER A 74 8.98 1.37 3.74
N LEU A 75 9.40 0.32 4.46
CA LEU A 75 10.82 -0.05 4.60
C LEU A 75 11.54 -0.17 3.25
N THR A 76 10.93 -0.81 2.26
CA THR A 76 11.48 -0.94 0.92
C THR A 76 11.78 0.42 0.30
N VAL A 77 10.84 1.36 0.37
CA VAL A 77 10.96 2.71 -0.17
C VAL A 77 12.03 3.51 0.57
N LEU A 78 12.08 3.38 1.90
CA LEU A 78 13.09 4.03 2.75
C LEU A 78 14.50 3.55 2.40
N PHE A 79 14.71 2.25 2.18
CA PHE A 79 16.02 1.74 1.80
C PHE A 79 16.46 2.19 0.40
N ILE A 80 15.56 2.26 -0.57
CA ILE A 80 15.86 2.77 -1.91
C ILE A 80 16.24 4.25 -1.84
N ASN A 81 15.49 5.06 -1.09
CA ASN A 81 15.69 6.50 -0.98
C ASN A 81 16.76 6.90 0.05
N SER A 82 17.39 5.94 0.70
CA SER A 82 18.48 6.22 1.65
C SER A 82 19.66 6.89 0.96
N PRO A 83 20.28 7.91 1.56
CA PRO A 83 21.51 8.56 1.02
C PRO A 83 22.68 7.59 0.81
N VAL A 84 22.70 6.49 1.57
CA VAL A 84 23.73 5.45 1.46
C VAL A 84 23.30 4.30 0.53
N SER A 85 22.24 4.50 -0.24
CA SER A 85 21.80 3.52 -1.24
C SER A 85 22.82 3.47 -2.40
N PRO A 86 23.20 2.27 -2.86
CA PRO A 86 24.09 2.14 -4.00
C PRO A 86 23.49 2.81 -5.24
N GLN A 87 24.27 3.67 -5.89
CA GLN A 87 23.92 4.24 -7.18
C GLN A 87 24.24 3.21 -8.25
N VAL A 88 23.24 2.44 -8.66
CA VAL A 88 23.35 1.37 -9.66
C VAL A 88 22.35 1.66 -10.77
N ASP A 89 22.75 1.41 -12.00
CA ASP A 89 21.89 1.59 -13.17
C ASP A 89 20.59 0.77 -13.07
N ILE A 90 19.62 1.15 -13.90
CA ILE A 90 18.36 0.42 -14.01
C ILE A 90 18.63 -1.01 -14.46
N ALA A 91 18.07 -1.96 -13.72
CA ALA A 91 18.23 -3.39 -13.96
C ALA A 91 16.88 -4.04 -14.32
N ALA A 92 16.93 -5.30 -14.75
CA ALA A 92 15.71 -6.06 -15.05
C ALA A 92 14.74 -6.12 -13.86
N SER A 93 15.25 -6.17 -12.62
CA SER A 93 14.40 -6.14 -11.41
C SER A 93 13.60 -4.85 -11.29
N ASP A 94 14.13 -3.71 -11.74
CA ASP A 94 13.38 -2.44 -11.68
C ASP A 94 12.19 -2.48 -12.65
N ILE A 95 12.41 -3.03 -13.86
CA ILE A 95 11.37 -3.15 -14.87
C ILE A 95 10.29 -4.14 -14.41
N VAL A 96 10.70 -5.34 -13.98
CA VAL A 96 9.76 -6.36 -13.48
C VAL A 96 8.97 -5.85 -12.29
N GLY A 97 9.66 -5.23 -11.32
CA GLY A 97 9.01 -4.67 -10.13
C GLY A 97 8.03 -3.55 -10.47
N ALA A 98 8.39 -2.65 -11.40
CA ALA A 98 7.50 -1.59 -11.87
C ALA A 98 6.26 -2.15 -12.58
N VAL A 99 6.42 -3.17 -13.42
CA VAL A 99 5.29 -3.85 -14.10
C VAL A 99 4.35 -4.48 -13.07
N VAL A 100 4.89 -5.21 -12.07
CA VAL A 100 4.10 -5.83 -11.01
C VAL A 100 3.39 -4.77 -10.16
N PHE A 101 4.07 -3.66 -9.85
CA PHE A 101 3.50 -2.54 -9.10
C PHE A 101 2.33 -1.90 -9.84
N VAL A 102 2.53 -1.53 -11.11
CA VAL A 102 1.51 -0.89 -11.94
C VAL A 102 0.33 -1.83 -12.19
N PHE A 103 0.59 -3.11 -12.43
CA PHE A 103 -0.45 -4.12 -12.51
C PHE A 103 -1.28 -4.17 -11.22
N GLY A 104 -0.63 -4.28 -10.05
CA GLY A 104 -1.30 -4.31 -8.75
C GLY A 104 -2.14 -3.07 -8.51
N LEU A 105 -1.58 -1.88 -8.76
CA LEU A 105 -2.25 -0.59 -8.60
C LEU A 105 -3.51 -0.48 -9.49
N THR A 106 -3.39 -0.89 -10.75
CA THR A 106 -4.50 -0.85 -11.71
C THR A 106 -5.58 -1.87 -11.33
N TYR A 107 -5.17 -3.08 -10.97
CA TYR A 107 -6.07 -4.16 -10.57
C TYR A 107 -6.88 -3.78 -9.32
N GLU A 108 -6.22 -3.21 -8.32
CA GLU A 108 -6.86 -2.71 -7.11
C GLU A 108 -7.82 -1.53 -7.40
N ALA A 109 -7.40 -0.58 -8.24
CA ALA A 109 -8.25 0.55 -8.63
C ALA A 109 -9.54 0.09 -9.32
N ILE A 110 -9.44 -0.86 -10.24
CA ILE A 110 -10.61 -1.45 -10.93
C ILE A 110 -11.51 -2.19 -9.93
N ALA A 111 -10.92 -2.98 -9.02
CA ALA A 111 -11.68 -3.72 -8.01
C ALA A 111 -12.45 -2.78 -7.07
N ASP A 112 -11.80 -1.73 -6.58
CA ASP A 112 -12.41 -0.73 -5.71
C ASP A 112 -13.51 0.06 -6.44
N GLN A 113 -13.28 0.45 -7.68
CA GLN A 113 -14.28 1.15 -8.51
C GLN A 113 -15.51 0.28 -8.78
N HIS A 114 -15.33 -0.99 -9.12
CA HIS A 114 -16.44 -1.94 -9.29
C HIS A 114 -17.26 -2.06 -8.01
N LYS A 115 -16.59 -2.21 -6.85
CA LYS A 115 -17.27 -2.28 -5.55
C LYS A 115 -18.02 -1.01 -5.21
N TYR A 116 -17.43 0.14 -5.49
CA TYR A 116 -18.05 1.45 -5.28
C TYR A 116 -19.31 1.61 -6.12
N MET A 117 -19.24 1.33 -7.44
CA MET A 117 -20.39 1.41 -8.35
C MET A 117 -21.49 0.42 -7.95
N PHE A 118 -21.13 -0.82 -7.61
CA PHE A 118 -22.09 -1.84 -7.19
C PHE A 118 -22.86 -1.41 -5.93
N ARG A 119 -22.17 -0.92 -4.92
CA ARG A 119 -22.77 -0.48 -3.64
C ARG A 119 -23.64 0.76 -3.78
N ASN A 120 -23.33 1.62 -4.75
CA ASN A 120 -24.08 2.85 -4.99
C ASN A 120 -25.36 2.64 -5.80
N ASN A 121 -25.55 1.48 -6.40
CA ASN A 121 -26.77 1.16 -7.15
C ASN A 121 -27.87 0.65 -6.18
N PRO A 122 -29.02 1.34 -6.07
CA PRO A 122 -30.12 0.92 -5.19
C PRO A 122 -30.61 -0.51 -5.44
N LYS A 123 -30.56 -0.99 -6.70
CA LYS A 123 -30.95 -2.35 -7.08
C LYS A 123 -30.09 -3.45 -6.47
N ASN A 124 -28.90 -3.09 -6.00
CA ASN A 124 -27.94 -4.01 -5.39
C ASN A 124 -27.96 -3.98 -3.85
N ARG A 125 -28.90 -3.26 -3.26
CA ARG A 125 -29.02 -3.15 -1.80
C ARG A 125 -29.27 -4.53 -1.19
N GLY A 126 -28.44 -4.90 -0.21
CA GLY A 126 -28.50 -6.22 0.43
C GLY A 126 -27.87 -7.37 -0.38
N LYS A 127 -27.29 -7.10 -1.55
CA LYS A 127 -26.65 -8.14 -2.37
C LYS A 127 -25.12 -8.11 -2.21
N PHE A 128 -24.51 -9.27 -2.39
CA PHE A 128 -23.05 -9.42 -2.46
C PHE A 128 -22.59 -9.27 -3.92
N ILE A 129 -21.49 -8.53 -4.14
CA ILE A 129 -20.91 -8.36 -5.48
C ILE A 129 -20.28 -9.68 -5.97
N ARG A 130 -20.67 -10.11 -7.18
CA ARG A 130 -20.17 -11.34 -7.84
C ARG A 130 -19.89 -11.10 -9.33
N SER A 131 -19.56 -9.87 -9.71
CA SER A 131 -19.30 -9.48 -11.11
C SER A 131 -17.90 -8.93 -11.31
N GLY A 132 -17.36 -9.04 -12.53
CA GLY A 132 -16.03 -8.60 -12.86
C GLY A 132 -14.96 -9.30 -12.01
N LEU A 133 -14.00 -8.54 -11.48
CA LEU A 133 -12.93 -9.10 -10.64
C LEU A 133 -13.45 -9.78 -9.36
N TRP A 134 -14.62 -9.37 -8.87
CA TRP A 134 -15.30 -9.97 -7.71
C TRP A 134 -15.97 -11.32 -7.98
N ALA A 135 -16.01 -11.76 -9.25
CA ALA A 135 -16.37 -13.11 -9.61
C ALA A 135 -15.20 -14.09 -9.45
N LEU A 136 -13.96 -13.59 -9.60
CA LEU A 136 -12.73 -14.38 -9.52
C LEU A 136 -12.23 -14.57 -8.09
N SER A 137 -12.43 -13.57 -7.23
CA SER A 137 -11.98 -13.57 -5.85
C SER A 137 -12.93 -12.78 -4.95
N ARG A 138 -13.03 -13.16 -3.67
CA ARG A 138 -13.75 -12.38 -2.65
C ARG A 138 -13.04 -11.08 -2.28
N HIS A 139 -11.72 -10.98 -2.53
CA HIS A 139 -10.88 -9.86 -2.15
C HIS A 139 -9.90 -9.46 -3.26
N PRO A 140 -10.40 -9.10 -4.47
CA PRO A 140 -9.52 -8.77 -5.57
C PRO A 140 -8.66 -7.52 -5.29
N ASN A 141 -9.19 -6.55 -4.56
CA ASN A 141 -8.45 -5.36 -4.14
C ASN A 141 -7.26 -5.70 -3.22
N TYR A 142 -7.37 -6.71 -2.34
CA TYR A 142 -6.24 -7.14 -1.51
C TYR A 142 -5.13 -7.79 -2.33
N PHE A 143 -5.49 -8.54 -3.36
CA PHE A 143 -4.51 -9.09 -4.28
C PHE A 143 -3.73 -7.97 -5.00
N GLY A 144 -4.42 -6.92 -5.46
CA GLY A 144 -3.78 -5.75 -6.05
C GLY A 144 -2.80 -5.07 -5.09
N GLU A 145 -3.22 -4.82 -3.85
CA GLU A 145 -2.39 -4.24 -2.79
C GLU A 145 -1.13 -5.09 -2.52
N ILE A 146 -1.27 -6.41 -2.44
CA ILE A 146 -0.13 -7.32 -2.28
C ILE A 146 0.85 -7.17 -3.45
N CYS A 147 0.35 -7.15 -4.69
CA CYS A 147 1.19 -6.95 -5.88
C CYS A 147 1.93 -5.61 -5.85
N VAL A 148 1.31 -4.52 -5.40
CA VAL A 148 1.95 -3.21 -5.26
C VAL A 148 3.20 -3.31 -4.38
N TRP A 149 3.09 -3.88 -3.18
CA TRP A 149 4.22 -3.93 -2.23
C TRP A 149 5.27 -4.98 -2.58
N TRP A 150 4.88 -6.10 -3.21
CA TRP A 150 5.84 -7.03 -3.80
C TRP A 150 6.58 -6.41 -4.99
N GLY A 151 5.90 -5.64 -5.84
CA GLY A 151 6.51 -4.88 -6.93
C GLY A 151 7.56 -3.89 -6.41
N ALA A 152 7.23 -3.11 -5.37
CA ALA A 152 8.17 -2.23 -4.72
C ALA A 152 9.39 -2.97 -4.17
N PHE A 153 9.20 -4.13 -3.54
CA PHE A 153 10.29 -4.97 -3.05
C PHE A 153 11.19 -5.49 -4.17
N ILE A 154 10.62 -5.94 -5.30
CA ILE A 154 11.38 -6.41 -6.45
C ILE A 154 12.29 -5.30 -7.02
N ILE A 155 11.81 -4.03 -7.07
CA ILE A 155 12.64 -2.88 -7.44
C ILE A 155 13.86 -2.74 -6.50
N SER A 156 13.69 -3.05 -5.21
CA SER A 156 14.78 -2.95 -4.24
C SER A 156 15.81 -4.09 -4.33
N ALA A 157 15.48 -5.20 -4.96
CA ALA A 157 16.24 -6.46 -4.87
C ALA A 157 17.73 -6.30 -5.18
N ILE A 158 18.08 -5.51 -6.18
CA ILE A 158 19.47 -5.32 -6.62
C ILE A 158 20.34 -4.54 -5.59
N ILE A 159 19.72 -3.74 -4.75
CA ILE A 159 20.44 -2.94 -3.73
C ILE A 159 20.46 -3.62 -2.35
N LEU A 160 19.71 -4.72 -2.19
CA LEU A 160 19.62 -5.41 -0.92
C LEU A 160 20.90 -6.20 -0.65
N ARG A 161 21.58 -5.85 0.44
CA ARG A 161 22.77 -6.54 0.93
C ARG A 161 22.71 -6.67 2.45
N ARG A 162 23.13 -7.83 2.97
CA ARG A 162 23.21 -8.09 4.43
C ARG A 162 21.89 -7.72 5.15
N ALA A 163 21.97 -6.83 6.16
CA ALA A 163 20.82 -6.41 6.96
C ALA A 163 19.70 -5.71 6.19
N ARG A 164 19.96 -5.21 4.96
CA ARG A 164 18.90 -4.58 4.15
C ARG A 164 17.83 -5.54 3.67
N TRP A 165 18.08 -6.85 3.71
CA TRP A 165 17.06 -7.86 3.45
C TRP A 165 15.85 -7.77 4.39
N VAL A 166 15.97 -7.05 5.51
CA VAL A 166 14.83 -6.72 6.37
C VAL A 166 13.70 -5.99 5.60
N ALA A 167 13.99 -5.39 4.45
CA ALA A 167 13.00 -4.80 3.55
C ALA A 167 11.90 -5.80 3.10
N VAL A 168 12.19 -7.12 3.10
CA VAL A 168 11.18 -8.16 2.81
C VAL A 168 10.02 -8.15 3.81
N LEU A 169 10.23 -7.59 5.00
CA LEU A 169 9.16 -7.43 5.98
C LEU A 169 8.03 -6.53 5.44
N SER A 170 8.31 -5.60 4.53
CA SER A 170 7.30 -4.75 3.91
C SER A 170 6.20 -5.57 3.20
N PRO A 171 6.49 -6.34 2.14
CA PRO A 171 5.47 -7.13 1.47
C PRO A 171 4.95 -8.31 2.31
N LEU A 172 5.77 -8.91 3.17
CA LEU A 172 5.32 -9.99 4.07
C LEU A 172 4.33 -9.48 5.10
N PHE A 173 4.59 -8.32 5.69
CA PHE A 173 3.72 -7.72 6.69
C PHE A 173 2.34 -7.40 6.10
N ILE A 174 2.28 -6.73 4.94
CA ILE A 174 1.00 -6.41 4.30
C ILE A 174 0.25 -7.67 3.87
N THR A 175 0.97 -8.65 3.32
CA THR A 175 0.39 -9.94 2.94
C THR A 175 -0.21 -10.65 4.15
N GLY A 176 0.55 -10.76 5.24
CA GLY A 176 0.08 -11.37 6.49
C GLY A 176 -1.09 -10.60 7.12
N LEU A 177 -1.02 -9.27 7.14
CA LEU A 177 -2.10 -8.43 7.67
C LEU A 177 -3.40 -8.59 6.89
N LEU A 178 -3.34 -8.64 5.57
CA LEU A 178 -4.53 -8.78 4.71
C LEU A 178 -5.11 -10.19 4.74
N ILE A 179 -4.26 -11.23 4.76
CA ILE A 179 -4.71 -12.63 4.70
C ILE A 179 -5.09 -13.16 6.08
N LEU A 180 -4.24 -12.95 7.09
CA LEU A 180 -4.37 -13.58 8.41
C LEU A 180 -4.90 -12.64 9.49
N GLY A 181 -4.67 -11.33 9.34
CA GLY A 181 -4.96 -10.32 10.34
C GLY A 181 -6.36 -9.73 10.23
N SER A 182 -6.42 -8.41 10.07
CA SER A 182 -7.68 -7.65 10.05
C SER A 182 -8.37 -7.59 8.69
N GLY A 183 -7.69 -8.00 7.60
CA GLY A 183 -8.21 -7.89 6.23
C GLY A 183 -9.35 -8.86 5.92
N MET A 184 -8.99 -10.05 5.44
CA MET A 184 -9.98 -11.07 5.05
C MET A 184 -10.84 -11.54 6.22
N PRO A 185 -10.29 -11.93 7.42
CA PRO A 185 -11.12 -12.47 8.48
C PRO A 185 -12.20 -11.51 8.98
N THR A 186 -11.87 -10.21 9.10
CA THR A 186 -12.81 -9.19 9.56
C THR A 186 -13.89 -8.91 8.51
N THR A 187 -13.48 -8.84 7.24
CA THR A 187 -14.40 -8.57 6.12
C THR A 187 -15.33 -9.75 5.88
N GLU A 188 -14.84 -10.97 5.99
CA GLU A 188 -15.67 -12.18 5.83
C GLU A 188 -16.68 -12.34 6.96
N ARG A 189 -16.27 -12.18 8.22
CA ARG A 189 -17.19 -12.19 9.37
C ARG A 189 -18.30 -11.14 9.24
N SER A 190 -17.96 -9.94 8.77
CA SER A 190 -18.93 -8.87 8.51
C SER A 190 -19.87 -9.22 7.36
N SER A 191 -19.36 -9.87 6.30
CA SER A 191 -20.14 -10.29 5.15
C SER A 191 -21.08 -11.46 5.49
N ASP A 192 -20.59 -12.45 6.23
CA ASP A 192 -21.38 -13.60 6.67
C ASP A 192 -22.54 -13.18 7.58
N ARG A 193 -22.29 -12.21 8.48
CA ARG A 193 -23.35 -11.61 9.33
C ARG A 193 -24.41 -10.87 8.51
N LYS A 194 -24.02 -10.21 7.41
CA LYS A 194 -24.91 -9.35 6.63
C LYS A 194 -25.69 -10.09 5.56
N TYR A 195 -25.11 -11.12 4.96
CA TYR A 195 -25.66 -11.80 3.78
C TYR A 195 -26.02 -13.27 4.03
N GLY A 196 -25.71 -13.81 5.22
CA GLY A 196 -25.84 -15.23 5.54
C GLY A 196 -24.83 -16.09 4.77
N LYS A 197 -24.51 -17.26 5.29
CA LYS A 197 -23.88 -18.32 4.50
C LYS A 197 -24.94 -19.10 3.78
#